data_9a370b8cc2bc4901876e131c3998ea7b
#
_entry.id   9a370b8cc2bc4901876e131c3998ea7b
#
_cell.length_a   1.000
_cell.length_b   1.000
_cell.length_c   1.000
_cell.angle_alpha   90.00
_cell.angle_beta   90.00
_cell.angle_gamma   90.00
#
_symmetry.space_group_name_H-M   'P 1'
#
loop_
_entity.id
_entity.type
_entity.pdbx_description
1 polymer ?
#
loop_
_entity_poly.entity_id
_entity_poly.type
_entity_poly.pdbx_seq_one_letter_code
_entity_poly.pdbx_strand_id
1 'polypeptide(L)'
;MVNIDVQLDAVDRAVLTRDVDGVPSRVQTLVQTYPSPIEDVWDAMTTADRIGRWFLPVSGELRLGGRYQLEGNAGGTVQSCEPPQGGTAGFGITWEFGGGETWVAVRLESVGSDRTRLELEHVAPVSAVPDELWQQFGPAGTGIGWDSGLLGLSLHLTDPAARPDDPEAWTQSPEGREFMRRSADAWAVAHAGDGIDEGAARAAADATYAMYIGEAPGPR
;
A
#
# COMPACT_ATOMS: atom_id res chain seq x y z
N MET A 1 -2.79 15.43 15.25
CA MET A 1 -3.73 15.55 14.12
C MET A 1 -2.95 15.22 12.86
N VAL A 2 -3.41 14.26 12.09
CA VAL A 2 -2.77 13.83 10.84
C VAL A 2 -2.86 14.93 9.80
N ASN A 3 -1.76 15.30 9.16
CA ASN A 3 -1.81 16.24 8.03
C ASN A 3 -2.05 15.45 6.74
N ILE A 4 -3.33 15.24 6.40
CA ILE A 4 -3.78 14.43 5.27
C ILE A 4 -3.23 14.98 3.96
N ASP A 5 -3.25 16.31 3.77
CA ASP A 5 -2.79 16.95 2.53
C ASP A 5 -1.32 16.64 2.29
N VAL A 6 -0.48 16.91 3.29
CA VAL A 6 0.97 16.64 3.20
C VAL A 6 1.25 15.15 2.93
N GLN A 7 0.50 14.25 3.59
CA GLN A 7 0.72 12.81 3.41
C GLN A 7 0.34 12.34 2.01
N LEU A 8 -0.85 12.71 1.53
CA LEU A 8 -1.33 12.23 0.22
C LEU A 8 -0.57 12.86 -0.94
N ASP A 9 -0.17 14.12 -0.82
CA ASP A 9 0.63 14.83 -1.83
C ASP A 9 2.09 14.33 -1.87
N ALA A 10 2.58 13.69 -0.80
CA ALA A 10 3.91 13.11 -0.74
C ALA A 10 4.02 11.74 -1.43
N VAL A 11 2.90 11.14 -1.86
CA VAL A 11 2.89 9.83 -2.51
C VAL A 11 2.64 9.97 -4.00
N ASP A 12 3.62 9.58 -4.81
CA ASP A 12 3.41 9.35 -6.24
C ASP A 12 2.79 7.97 -6.45
N ARG A 13 1.78 7.90 -7.32
CA ARG A 13 1.03 6.66 -7.62
C ARG A 13 1.00 6.40 -9.11
N ALA A 14 1.18 5.14 -9.50
CA ALA A 14 1.01 4.70 -10.87
C ALA A 14 0.27 3.37 -10.93
N VAL A 15 -0.44 3.17 -12.02
CA VAL A 15 -1.04 1.89 -12.42
C VAL A 15 -0.57 1.58 -13.82
N LEU A 16 -0.12 0.34 -14.04
CA LEU A 16 0.29 -0.14 -15.36
C LEU A 16 -0.21 -1.57 -15.55
N THR A 17 -0.83 -1.82 -16.69
CA THR A 17 -1.10 -3.19 -17.14
C THR A 17 0.02 -3.62 -18.07
N ARG A 18 0.85 -4.58 -17.61
CA ARG A 18 2.04 -5.04 -18.33
C ARG A 18 2.30 -6.51 -18.10
N ASP A 19 3.13 -7.10 -18.95
CA ASP A 19 3.67 -8.44 -18.72
C ASP A 19 4.73 -8.41 -17.60
N VAL A 20 4.62 -9.34 -16.66
CA VAL A 20 5.62 -9.58 -15.61
C VAL A 20 5.97 -11.07 -15.68
N ASP A 21 7.19 -11.38 -16.04
CA ASP A 21 7.72 -12.76 -16.20
C ASP A 21 6.84 -13.67 -17.08
N GLY A 22 6.28 -13.11 -18.16
CA GLY A 22 5.42 -13.84 -19.11
C GLY A 22 3.94 -13.92 -18.68
N VAL A 23 3.56 -13.22 -17.59
CA VAL A 23 2.20 -13.19 -17.06
C VAL A 23 1.60 -11.79 -17.18
N PRO A 24 0.50 -11.60 -17.92
CA PRO A 24 -0.23 -10.33 -17.94
C PRO A 24 -0.65 -9.94 -16.52
N SER A 25 -0.20 -8.77 -16.06
CA SER A 25 -0.36 -8.34 -14.68
C SER A 25 -0.77 -6.88 -14.58
N ARG A 26 -1.55 -6.56 -13.56
CA ARG A 26 -1.85 -5.21 -13.11
C ARG A 26 -0.85 -4.84 -12.03
N VAL A 27 -0.15 -3.75 -12.23
CA VAL A 27 0.93 -3.31 -11.34
C VAL A 27 0.58 -1.97 -10.76
N GLN A 28 0.55 -1.89 -9.43
CA GLN A 28 0.40 -0.64 -8.70
C GLN A 28 1.74 -0.27 -8.10
N THR A 29 2.16 0.98 -8.28
CA THR A 29 3.40 1.51 -7.72
C THR A 29 3.09 2.72 -6.84
N LEU A 30 3.66 2.74 -5.65
CA LEU A 30 3.62 3.87 -4.74
C LEU A 30 5.06 4.27 -4.40
N VAL A 31 5.33 5.58 -4.45
CA VAL A 31 6.65 6.13 -4.11
C VAL A 31 6.47 7.23 -3.09
N GLN A 32 7.23 7.15 -1.99
CA GLN A 32 7.28 8.21 -0.97
C GLN A 32 8.69 8.35 -0.42
N THR A 33 9.08 9.58 -0.09
CA THR A 33 10.35 9.85 0.59
C THR A 33 10.09 10.17 2.06
N TYR A 34 10.77 9.43 2.94
CA TYR A 34 10.69 9.60 4.40
C TYR A 34 11.91 10.37 4.92
N PRO A 35 11.75 11.27 5.90
CA PRO A 35 12.86 11.96 6.56
C PRO A 35 13.47 11.05 7.65
N SER A 36 14.04 9.94 7.24
CA SER A 36 14.69 8.95 8.10
C SER A 36 15.79 8.20 7.34
N PRO A 37 16.92 7.82 7.99
CA PRO A 37 17.96 7.00 7.38
C PRO A 37 17.44 5.66 6.89
N ILE A 38 18.09 5.08 5.88
CA ILE A 38 17.66 3.83 5.25
C ILE A 38 17.63 2.65 6.24
N GLU A 39 18.54 2.63 7.19
CA GLU A 39 18.62 1.61 8.22
C GLU A 39 17.39 1.64 9.13
N ASP A 40 16.89 2.83 9.47
CA ASP A 40 15.70 3.00 10.31
C ASP A 40 14.41 2.63 9.57
N VAL A 41 14.28 3.06 8.29
CA VAL A 41 13.15 2.65 7.45
C VAL A 41 13.14 1.14 7.23
N TRP A 42 14.31 0.55 6.95
CA TRP A 42 14.46 -0.89 6.80
C TRP A 42 14.03 -1.64 8.06
N ASP A 43 14.55 -1.24 9.22
CA ASP A 43 14.22 -1.88 10.49
C ASP A 43 12.71 -1.72 10.82
N ALA A 44 12.12 -0.56 10.53
CA ALA A 44 10.67 -0.35 10.69
C ALA A 44 9.84 -1.33 9.85
N MET A 45 10.31 -1.71 8.66
CA MET A 45 9.59 -2.55 7.72
C MET A 45 9.89 -4.04 7.83
N THR A 46 10.93 -4.43 8.57
CA THR A 46 11.39 -5.83 8.62
C THR A 46 11.43 -6.43 10.03
N THR A 47 11.26 -5.61 11.07
CA THR A 47 11.21 -6.08 12.47
C THR A 47 9.76 -6.20 12.93
N ALA A 48 9.35 -7.39 13.37
CA ALA A 48 7.95 -7.71 13.73
C ALA A 48 7.35 -6.72 14.74
N ASP A 49 8.09 -6.41 15.82
CA ASP A 49 7.64 -5.47 16.85
C ASP A 49 7.44 -4.05 16.30
N ARG A 50 8.21 -3.64 15.29
CA ARG A 50 8.05 -2.34 14.66
C ARG A 50 6.91 -2.33 13.66
N ILE A 51 6.76 -3.36 12.82
CA ILE A 51 5.65 -3.50 11.86
C ILE A 51 4.32 -3.38 12.59
N GLY A 52 4.13 -4.07 13.72
CA GLY A 52 2.91 -4.02 14.52
C GLY A 52 2.57 -2.63 15.09
N ARG A 53 3.52 -1.71 15.09
CA ARG A 53 3.29 -0.33 15.60
C ARG A 53 2.72 0.61 14.55
N TRP A 54 2.86 0.31 13.28
CA TRP A 54 2.40 1.21 12.23
C TRP A 54 1.50 0.55 11.19
N PHE A 55 1.55 -0.77 11.08
CA PHE A 55 0.73 -1.54 10.16
C PHE A 55 -0.15 -2.52 10.95
N LEU A 56 0.08 -3.80 10.82
CA LEU A 56 -0.65 -4.88 11.49
C LEU A 56 0.33 -5.76 12.28
N PRO A 57 -0.09 -6.37 13.41
CA PRO A 57 0.71 -7.39 14.05
C PRO A 57 1.08 -8.49 13.06
N VAL A 58 2.35 -8.89 13.07
CA VAL A 58 2.88 -9.92 12.18
C VAL A 58 3.52 -11.04 12.98
N SER A 59 3.29 -12.27 12.55
CA SER A 59 3.89 -13.48 13.11
C SER A 59 4.62 -14.28 12.05
N GLY A 60 5.39 -15.29 12.47
CA GLY A 60 6.13 -16.17 11.57
C GLY A 60 7.61 -15.81 11.48
N GLU A 61 8.24 -16.14 10.35
CA GLU A 61 9.67 -15.97 10.13
C GLU A 61 9.94 -14.92 9.04
N LEU A 62 10.34 -13.70 9.47
CA LEU A 62 10.63 -12.56 8.58
C LEU A 62 12.06 -12.67 8.02
N ARG A 63 12.36 -13.75 7.32
CA ARG A 63 13.65 -14.01 6.66
C ARG A 63 13.44 -14.70 5.32
N LEU A 64 14.44 -14.67 4.47
CA LEU A 64 14.40 -15.33 3.16
C LEU A 64 13.89 -16.80 3.28
N GLY A 65 12.86 -17.12 2.50
CA GLY A 65 12.18 -18.41 2.51
C GLY A 65 11.25 -18.65 3.69
N GLY A 66 11.19 -17.74 4.68
CA GLY A 66 10.29 -17.83 5.82
C GLY A 66 8.85 -17.45 5.46
N ARG A 67 7.89 -18.01 6.19
CA ARG A 67 6.47 -17.65 6.06
C ARG A 67 6.08 -16.65 7.12
N TYR A 68 5.27 -15.68 6.73
CA TYR A 68 4.71 -14.66 7.60
C TYR A 68 3.17 -14.67 7.55
N GLN A 69 2.56 -14.09 8.58
CA GLN A 69 1.12 -13.84 8.65
C GLN A 69 0.85 -12.50 9.33
N LEU A 70 0.19 -11.60 8.62
CA LEU A 70 -0.40 -10.38 9.17
C LEU A 70 -1.74 -10.71 9.82
N GLU A 71 -1.98 -10.22 11.03
CA GLU A 71 -3.20 -10.52 11.78
C GLU A 71 -4.44 -9.99 11.04
N GLY A 72 -5.40 -10.88 10.76
CA GLY A 72 -6.64 -10.55 10.06
C GLY A 72 -6.46 -10.14 8.59
N ASN A 73 -5.26 -10.34 8.01
CA ASN A 73 -4.94 -9.91 6.66
C ASN A 73 -4.10 -10.99 5.94
N ALA A 74 -3.30 -10.58 4.95
CA ALA A 74 -2.51 -11.47 4.12
C ALA A 74 -1.41 -12.21 4.89
N GLY A 75 -1.10 -13.39 4.42
CA GLY A 75 0.13 -14.11 4.71
C GLY A 75 0.95 -14.30 3.46
N GLY A 76 2.07 -15.03 3.58
CA GLY A 76 2.90 -15.33 2.42
C GLY A 76 4.30 -15.79 2.77
N THR A 77 5.17 -15.75 1.78
CA THR A 77 6.56 -16.17 1.87
C THR A 77 7.50 -15.02 1.50
N VAL A 78 8.59 -14.84 2.24
CA VAL A 78 9.65 -13.90 1.89
C VAL A 78 10.49 -14.49 0.75
N GLN A 79 10.40 -13.89 -0.43
CA GLN A 79 11.06 -14.38 -1.65
C GLN A 79 12.45 -13.77 -1.87
N SER A 80 12.64 -12.53 -1.43
CA SER A 80 13.95 -11.85 -1.44
C SER A 80 14.11 -11.00 -0.20
N CYS A 81 15.36 -10.79 0.23
CA CYS A 81 15.67 -9.97 1.40
C CYS A 81 17.11 -9.47 1.25
N GLU A 82 17.25 -8.18 0.97
CA GLU A 82 18.52 -7.48 0.74
C GLU A 82 18.64 -6.34 1.75
N PRO A 83 19.32 -6.57 2.89
CA PRO A 83 19.53 -5.54 3.91
C PRO A 83 20.30 -4.34 3.37
N PRO A 84 20.24 -3.17 4.05
CA PRO A 84 20.91 -1.96 3.61
C PRO A 84 22.39 -2.18 3.31
N GLN A 85 22.76 -1.93 2.05
CA GLN A 85 24.14 -1.98 1.58
C GLN A 85 24.33 -0.97 0.44
N GLY A 86 25.36 -0.14 0.53
CA GLY A 86 25.68 0.83 -0.53
C GLY A 86 24.58 1.86 -0.81
N GLY A 87 23.71 2.13 0.17
CA GLY A 87 22.61 3.10 0.05
C GLY A 87 21.34 2.52 -0.56
N THR A 88 21.23 1.22 -0.75
CA THR A 88 20.03 0.52 -1.22
C THR A 88 19.65 -0.62 -0.29
N ALA A 89 18.36 -0.97 -0.26
CA ALA A 89 17.83 -2.15 0.41
C ALA A 89 16.54 -2.58 -0.28
N GLY A 90 16.07 -3.81 -0.04
CA GLY A 90 14.80 -4.25 -0.59
C GLY A 90 14.39 -5.65 -0.14
N PHE A 91 13.11 -5.92 -0.27
CA PHE A 91 12.57 -7.27 -0.08
C PHE A 91 11.40 -7.52 -1.03
N GLY A 92 11.15 -8.79 -1.30
CA GLY A 92 9.99 -9.25 -2.06
C GLY A 92 9.26 -10.35 -1.30
N ILE A 93 7.93 -10.31 -1.35
CA ILE A 93 7.05 -11.26 -0.65
C ILE A 93 5.93 -11.71 -1.57
N THR A 94 5.42 -12.93 -1.40
CA THR A 94 4.08 -13.27 -1.85
C THR A 94 3.06 -12.63 -0.91
N TRP A 95 1.90 -12.24 -1.46
CA TRP A 95 0.79 -11.67 -0.73
C TRP A 95 -0.44 -12.52 -0.98
N GLU A 96 -0.72 -13.43 -0.04
CA GLU A 96 -1.79 -14.43 -0.12
C GLU A 96 -3.00 -13.93 0.67
N PHE A 97 -4.07 -13.56 -0.01
CA PHE A 97 -5.30 -13.06 0.63
C PHE A 97 -6.54 -13.48 -0.16
N GLY A 98 -7.61 -13.88 0.55
CA GLY A 98 -8.89 -14.24 -0.06
C GLY A 98 -8.83 -15.41 -1.05
N GLY A 99 -7.81 -16.27 -0.94
CA GLY A 99 -7.59 -17.41 -1.85
C GLY A 99 -6.82 -17.06 -3.13
N GLY A 100 -6.42 -15.80 -3.30
CA GLY A 100 -5.55 -15.33 -4.36
C GLY A 100 -4.11 -15.14 -3.88
N GLU A 101 -3.15 -15.17 -4.82
CA GLU A 101 -1.74 -14.84 -4.59
C GLU A 101 -1.33 -13.70 -5.52
N THR A 102 -0.68 -12.71 -4.96
CA THR A 102 -0.08 -11.57 -5.63
C THR A 102 1.33 -11.36 -5.07
N TRP A 103 2.08 -10.38 -5.56
CA TRP A 103 3.45 -10.12 -5.11
C TRP A 103 3.60 -8.67 -4.70
N VAL A 104 4.36 -8.46 -3.64
CA VAL A 104 4.76 -7.13 -3.19
C VAL A 104 6.27 -7.06 -3.14
N ALA A 105 6.83 -6.05 -3.78
CA ALA A 105 8.24 -5.71 -3.70
C ALA A 105 8.39 -4.32 -3.09
N VAL A 106 9.35 -4.18 -2.18
CA VAL A 106 9.75 -2.89 -1.61
C VAL A 106 11.21 -2.65 -1.95
N ARG A 107 11.50 -1.46 -2.45
CA ARG A 107 12.85 -0.95 -2.70
C ARG A 107 13.06 0.31 -1.90
N LEU A 108 14.22 0.41 -1.25
CA LEU A 108 14.65 1.57 -0.50
C LEU A 108 15.92 2.12 -1.13
N GLU A 109 15.99 3.44 -1.25
CA GLU A 109 17.16 4.16 -1.73
C GLU A 109 17.45 5.35 -0.82
N SER A 110 18.69 5.46 -0.36
CA SER A 110 19.15 6.61 0.41
C SER A 110 19.27 7.83 -0.51
N VAL A 111 18.51 8.88 -0.23
CA VAL A 111 18.56 10.17 -0.98
C VAL A 111 19.18 11.28 -0.14
N GLY A 112 20.13 10.90 0.69
CA GLY A 112 20.86 11.72 1.65
C GLY A 112 21.14 10.94 2.92
N SER A 113 21.79 11.55 3.90
CA SER A 113 22.14 10.88 5.17
C SER A 113 20.94 10.58 6.06
N ASP A 114 19.84 11.30 5.89
CA ASP A 114 18.67 11.34 6.77
C ASP A 114 17.34 11.23 5.99
N ARG A 115 17.40 10.79 4.73
CA ARG A 115 16.23 10.66 3.88
C ARG A 115 16.30 9.38 3.05
N THR A 116 15.17 8.68 2.97
CA THR A 116 15.02 7.43 2.22
C THR A 116 13.82 7.51 1.28
N ARG A 117 14.06 7.26 0.00
CA ARG A 117 13.01 7.00 -0.98
C ARG A 117 12.58 5.54 -0.85
N LEU A 118 11.30 5.34 -0.65
CA LEU A 118 10.65 4.04 -0.68
C LEU A 118 9.84 3.91 -1.98
N GLU A 119 9.96 2.77 -2.64
CA GLU A 119 9.09 2.35 -3.73
C GLU A 119 8.46 1.01 -3.35
N LEU A 120 7.13 0.97 -3.34
CA LEU A 120 6.33 -0.25 -3.18
C LEU A 120 5.70 -0.59 -4.53
N GLU A 121 5.92 -1.80 -5.01
CA GLU A 121 5.28 -2.37 -6.19
C GLU A 121 4.39 -3.54 -5.77
N HIS A 122 3.09 -3.49 -6.12
CA HIS A 122 2.15 -4.58 -5.93
C HIS A 122 1.75 -5.13 -7.29
N VAL A 123 2.09 -6.39 -7.56
CA VAL A 123 1.87 -7.07 -8.83
C VAL A 123 0.75 -8.11 -8.65
N ALA A 124 -0.34 -7.95 -9.38
CA ALA A 124 -1.46 -8.89 -9.41
C ALA A 124 -1.65 -9.42 -10.83
N PRO A 125 -1.54 -10.75 -11.08
CA PRO A 125 -1.95 -11.33 -12.35
C PRO A 125 -3.36 -10.89 -12.71
N VAL A 126 -3.62 -10.58 -13.98
CA VAL A 126 -4.97 -10.25 -14.44
C VAL A 126 -5.97 -11.34 -14.05
N SER A 127 -5.52 -12.62 -14.08
CA SER A 127 -6.34 -13.78 -13.69
C SER A 127 -6.62 -13.90 -12.19
N ALA A 128 -5.86 -13.22 -11.34
CA ALA A 128 -6.04 -13.28 -9.87
C ALA A 128 -7.20 -12.40 -9.37
N VAL A 129 -7.59 -11.39 -10.16
CA VAL A 129 -8.69 -10.49 -9.83
C VAL A 129 -9.72 -10.56 -10.95
N PRO A 130 -10.95 -11.07 -10.70
CA PRO A 130 -12.02 -11.10 -11.70
C PRO A 130 -12.23 -9.73 -12.34
N ASP A 131 -12.45 -9.71 -13.64
CA ASP A 131 -12.59 -8.46 -14.40
C ASP A 131 -13.74 -7.60 -13.89
N GLU A 132 -14.85 -8.21 -13.48
CA GLU A 132 -16.00 -7.50 -12.90
C GLU A 132 -15.59 -6.75 -11.60
N LEU A 133 -14.78 -7.38 -10.73
CA LEU A 133 -14.30 -6.74 -9.50
C LEU A 133 -13.30 -5.61 -9.81
N TRP A 134 -12.44 -5.82 -10.80
CA TRP A 134 -11.50 -4.78 -11.23
C TRP A 134 -12.24 -3.59 -11.86
N GLN A 135 -13.25 -3.84 -12.72
CA GLN A 135 -14.07 -2.77 -13.28
C GLN A 135 -14.88 -2.02 -12.21
N GLN A 136 -15.34 -2.74 -11.18
CA GLN A 136 -16.14 -2.16 -10.10
C GLN A 136 -15.32 -1.31 -9.14
N PHE A 137 -14.12 -1.76 -8.74
CA PHE A 137 -13.35 -1.15 -7.66
C PHE A 137 -12.02 -0.55 -8.13
N GLY A 138 -11.50 -0.97 -9.26
CA GLY A 138 -10.24 -0.48 -9.81
C GLY A 138 -9.04 -0.68 -8.86
N PRO A 139 -7.95 0.07 -9.09
CA PRO A 139 -6.77 0.01 -8.25
C PRO A 139 -6.98 0.56 -6.84
N ALA A 140 -8.00 1.41 -6.61
CA ALA A 140 -8.30 1.92 -5.29
C ALA A 140 -8.66 0.81 -4.30
N GLY A 141 -9.17 -0.34 -4.77
CA GLY A 141 -9.54 -1.49 -3.93
C GLY A 141 -8.44 -1.95 -2.98
N THR A 142 -7.20 -1.97 -3.43
CA THR A 142 -6.01 -2.25 -2.62
C THR A 142 -5.22 -0.98 -2.29
N GLY A 143 -5.30 0.03 -3.16
CA GLY A 143 -4.51 1.25 -3.10
C GLY A 143 -4.76 2.11 -1.85
N ILE A 144 -6.02 2.22 -1.40
CA ILE A 144 -6.36 2.91 -0.14
C ILE A 144 -5.69 2.21 1.05
N GLY A 145 -5.62 0.88 1.04
CA GLY A 145 -4.92 0.11 2.06
C GLY A 145 -3.42 0.41 2.07
N TRP A 146 -2.79 0.49 0.89
CA TRP A 146 -1.38 0.88 0.78
C TRP A 146 -1.11 2.31 1.24
N ASP A 147 -1.96 3.27 0.87
CA ASP A 147 -1.86 4.65 1.35
C ASP A 147 -1.98 4.73 2.88
N SER A 148 -2.89 3.96 3.46
CA SER A 148 -3.04 3.87 4.92
C SER A 148 -1.79 3.28 5.59
N GLY A 149 -1.17 2.27 4.97
CA GLY A 149 0.12 1.72 5.41
C GLY A 149 1.23 2.77 5.35
N LEU A 150 1.37 3.50 4.23
CA LEU A 150 2.39 4.55 4.09
C LEU A 150 2.16 5.71 5.07
N LEU A 151 0.91 6.08 5.36
CA LEU A 151 0.58 7.02 6.43
C LEU A 151 1.04 6.49 7.80
N GLY A 152 0.73 5.23 8.12
CA GLY A 152 1.15 4.59 9.35
C GLY A 152 2.67 4.60 9.52
N LEU A 153 3.42 4.25 8.47
CA LEU A 153 4.87 4.31 8.46
C LEU A 153 5.40 5.74 8.64
N SER A 154 4.78 6.72 7.95
CA SER A 154 5.14 8.13 8.10
C SER A 154 5.02 8.61 9.55
N LEU A 155 3.89 8.33 10.18
CA LEU A 155 3.67 8.67 11.59
C LEU A 155 4.64 7.95 12.52
N HIS A 156 4.91 6.65 12.28
CA HIS A 156 5.84 5.88 13.07
C HIS A 156 7.27 6.45 13.06
N LEU A 157 7.71 6.93 11.90
CA LEU A 157 9.06 7.46 11.72
C LEU A 157 9.22 8.93 12.18
N THR A 158 8.12 9.70 12.19
CA THR A 158 8.21 11.16 12.42
C THR A 158 7.49 11.64 13.67
N ASP A 159 6.28 11.16 13.92
CA ASP A 159 5.42 11.57 15.05
C ASP A 159 4.53 10.41 15.51
N PRO A 160 5.11 9.41 16.22
CA PRO A 160 4.34 8.25 16.69
C PRO A 160 3.15 8.62 17.59
N ALA A 161 3.19 9.79 18.25
CA ALA A 161 2.11 10.26 19.10
C ALA A 161 0.89 10.76 18.31
N ALA A 162 1.05 11.09 17.04
CA ALA A 162 -0.07 11.48 16.17
C ALA A 162 -0.85 10.28 15.61
N ARG A 163 -0.37 9.04 15.81
CA ARG A 163 -1.09 7.84 15.40
C ARG A 163 -2.40 7.73 16.19
N PRO A 164 -3.54 7.47 15.51
CA PRO A 164 -4.80 7.19 16.19
C PRO A 164 -4.69 5.98 17.13
N ASP A 165 -5.18 6.11 18.36
CA ASP A 165 -5.22 5.00 19.34
C ASP A 165 -6.08 3.84 18.85
N ASP A 166 -7.16 4.15 18.12
CA ASP A 166 -8.07 3.21 17.48
C ASP A 166 -8.13 3.52 15.97
N PRO A 167 -7.32 2.82 15.15
CA PRO A 167 -7.30 3.02 13.71
C PRO A 167 -8.64 2.70 13.02
N GLU A 168 -9.42 1.74 13.54
CA GLU A 168 -10.73 1.39 12.98
C GLU A 168 -11.74 2.54 13.23
N ALA A 169 -11.80 3.03 14.45
CA ALA A 169 -12.64 4.20 14.76
C ALA A 169 -12.18 5.44 13.97
N TRP A 170 -10.87 5.63 13.76
CA TRP A 170 -10.37 6.75 12.95
C TRP A 170 -10.86 6.69 11.51
N THR A 171 -10.91 5.51 10.88
CA THR A 171 -11.41 5.38 9.50
C THR A 171 -12.86 5.85 9.37
N GLN A 172 -13.66 5.78 10.44
CA GLN A 172 -15.05 6.23 10.47
C GLN A 172 -15.19 7.72 10.88
N SER A 173 -14.10 8.35 11.33
CA SER A 173 -14.10 9.78 11.67
C SER A 173 -14.18 10.65 10.41
N PRO A 174 -14.56 11.94 10.53
CA PRO A 174 -14.53 12.87 9.41
C PRO A 174 -13.14 12.96 8.74
N GLU A 175 -12.05 12.94 9.55
CA GLU A 175 -10.68 12.99 9.08
C GLU A 175 -10.30 11.70 8.30
N GLY A 176 -10.64 10.53 8.83
CA GLY A 176 -10.39 9.26 8.15
C GLY A 176 -11.18 9.11 6.85
N ARG A 177 -12.45 9.51 6.85
CA ARG A 177 -13.28 9.52 5.63
C ARG A 177 -12.72 10.47 4.56
N GLU A 178 -12.23 11.64 4.95
CA GLU A 178 -11.56 12.58 4.04
C GLU A 178 -10.29 11.98 3.45
N PHE A 179 -9.45 11.33 4.27
CA PHE A 179 -8.27 10.61 3.80
C PHE A 179 -8.64 9.55 2.77
N MET A 180 -9.63 8.70 3.06
CA MET A 180 -10.08 7.65 2.16
C MET A 180 -10.64 8.20 0.85
N ARG A 181 -11.40 9.31 0.91
CA ARG A 181 -11.95 9.96 -0.27
C ARG A 181 -10.84 10.47 -1.19
N ARG A 182 -9.90 11.19 -0.63
CA ARG A 182 -8.80 11.77 -1.41
C ARG A 182 -7.83 10.71 -1.94
N SER A 183 -7.58 9.65 -1.16
CA SER A 183 -6.82 8.49 -1.65
C SER A 183 -7.53 7.85 -2.85
N ALA A 184 -8.85 7.59 -2.76
CA ALA A 184 -9.62 7.05 -3.87
C ALA A 184 -9.56 7.95 -5.12
N ASP A 185 -9.66 9.29 -4.95
CA ASP A 185 -9.54 10.25 -6.04
C ASP A 185 -8.15 10.20 -6.71
N ALA A 186 -7.07 10.09 -5.91
CA ALA A 186 -5.71 9.96 -6.43
C ALA A 186 -5.53 8.65 -7.22
N TRP A 187 -6.14 7.55 -6.76
CA TRP A 187 -6.14 6.29 -7.51
C TRP A 187 -6.98 6.34 -8.79
N ALA A 188 -8.06 7.13 -8.83
CA ALA A 188 -8.79 7.37 -10.08
C ALA A 188 -7.91 8.06 -11.13
N VAL A 189 -7.11 9.04 -10.72
CA VAL A 189 -6.14 9.72 -11.61
C VAL A 189 -5.08 8.73 -12.11
N ALA A 190 -4.50 7.92 -11.23
CA ALA A 190 -3.52 6.90 -11.62
C ALA A 190 -4.11 5.85 -12.57
N HIS A 191 -5.37 5.45 -12.37
CA HIS A 191 -6.08 4.49 -13.22
C HIS A 191 -6.37 5.06 -14.61
N ALA A 192 -6.78 6.31 -14.69
CA ALA A 192 -6.94 7.00 -15.98
C ALA A 192 -5.60 7.12 -16.72
N GLY A 193 -4.48 7.27 -16.00
CA GLY A 193 -3.13 7.26 -16.54
C GLY A 193 -2.72 5.96 -17.25
N ASP A 194 -3.33 4.81 -16.91
CA ASP A 194 -3.18 3.52 -17.61
C ASP A 194 -4.13 3.40 -18.85
N GLY A 195 -4.74 4.50 -19.27
CA GLY A 195 -5.57 4.56 -20.47
C GLY A 195 -7.05 4.19 -20.28
N ILE A 196 -7.51 4.09 -19.03
CA ILE A 196 -8.92 3.90 -18.70
C ILE A 196 -9.67 5.22 -18.83
N ASP A 197 -10.92 5.16 -19.30
CA ASP A 197 -11.81 6.34 -19.34
C ASP A 197 -11.92 7.00 -17.96
N GLU A 198 -11.76 8.33 -17.89
CA GLU A 198 -11.77 9.09 -16.64
C GLU A 198 -13.07 8.90 -15.83
N GLY A 199 -14.22 8.80 -16.52
CA GLY A 199 -15.51 8.57 -15.87
C GLY A 199 -15.58 7.18 -15.26
N ALA A 200 -15.07 6.14 -15.96
CA ALA A 200 -15.00 4.78 -15.46
C ALA A 200 -14.01 4.67 -14.26
N ALA A 201 -12.84 5.30 -14.36
CA ALA A 201 -11.86 5.33 -13.28
C ALA A 201 -12.44 6.00 -12.01
N ARG A 202 -13.16 7.11 -12.18
CA ARG A 202 -13.83 7.79 -11.06
C ARG A 202 -14.94 6.95 -10.46
N ALA A 203 -15.79 6.33 -11.28
CA ALA A 203 -16.87 5.47 -10.79
C ALA A 203 -16.34 4.28 -9.97
N ALA A 204 -15.22 3.68 -10.38
CA ALA A 204 -14.56 2.63 -9.64
C ALA A 204 -14.01 3.13 -8.28
N ALA A 205 -13.39 4.31 -8.26
CA ALA A 205 -12.91 4.95 -7.03
C ALA A 205 -14.06 5.30 -6.07
N ASP A 206 -15.20 5.79 -6.59
CA ASP A 206 -16.39 6.08 -5.79
C ASP A 206 -16.98 4.82 -5.16
N ALA A 207 -17.05 3.72 -5.93
CA ALA A 207 -17.51 2.43 -5.43
C ALA A 207 -16.57 1.90 -4.32
N THR A 208 -15.27 2.05 -4.51
CA THR A 208 -14.28 1.65 -3.52
C THR A 208 -14.37 2.49 -2.24
N TYR A 209 -14.48 3.81 -2.37
CA TYR A 209 -14.67 4.69 -1.22
C TYR A 209 -15.91 4.29 -0.41
N ALA A 210 -17.05 4.09 -1.09
CA ALA A 210 -18.30 3.65 -0.43
C ALA A 210 -18.12 2.33 0.33
N MET A 211 -17.37 1.38 -0.24
CA MET A 211 -17.04 0.11 0.42
C MET A 211 -16.22 0.34 1.70
N TYR A 212 -15.18 1.18 1.64
CA TYR A 212 -14.30 1.44 2.79
C TYR A 212 -15.00 2.14 3.95
N ILE A 213 -15.96 3.01 3.68
CA ILE A 213 -16.74 3.69 4.73
C ILE A 213 -18.01 2.93 5.17
N GLY A 214 -18.20 1.70 4.65
CA GLY A 214 -19.36 0.86 4.99
C GLY A 214 -20.67 1.29 4.36
N GLU A 215 -20.63 2.13 3.33
CA GLU A 215 -21.79 2.49 2.51
C GLU A 215 -21.85 1.54 1.31
N ALA A 216 -22.96 0.81 1.15
CA ALA A 216 -23.13 -0.03 -0.04
C ALA A 216 -23.10 0.84 -1.31
N PRO A 217 -22.43 0.39 -2.39
CA PRO A 217 -22.54 1.07 -3.67
C PRO A 217 -24.02 1.18 -4.03
N GLY A 218 -24.48 2.38 -4.37
CA GLY A 218 -25.86 2.59 -4.80
C GLY A 218 -26.26 1.62 -5.93
N PRO A 219 -27.54 1.28 -6.07
CA PRO A 219 -28.00 0.41 -7.15
C PRO A 219 -27.59 1.04 -8.50
N ARG A 220 -26.95 0.21 -9.34
CA ARG A 220 -26.64 0.56 -10.74
C ARG A 220 -27.90 0.53 -11.59
#